data_75c1df692413df552137851979da78d6
#
_entry.id   75c1df692413df552137851979da78d6
#
_cell.length_a   1.000
_cell.length_b   1.000
_cell.length_c   1.000
_cell.angle_alpha   90.00
_cell.angle_beta   90.00
_cell.angle_gamma   90.00
#
_symmetry.space_group_name_H-M   'P 1'
#
loop_
_entity.id
_entity.type
_entity.pdbx_description
1 polymer ?
#
loop_
_entity_poly.entity_id
_entity_poly.type
_entity_poly.pdbx_seq_one_letter_code
_entity_poly.pdbx_strand_id
1 'polypeptide(L)'
;MSILIYFILGLLTSLLFPPYFFLPLGFIIFPFLCFLLESNKENYSDKNIFNKFSIFGFGFFISYLFWIKNPFFVFEETKNFFLVFLLLIIFLSVILGLIFTIIFKLGKKIPIIILIPLMFTSSEYIISIFFYGFPWFTFSLLLSSNEYLLFSLKSFGTLFSSYLIIQIFCIPFIFLTKENFKQELKYLALFISLPIISLLIANFNLEKNNSKIKTINMEIFQLNFKNNDQFLTPEKKLQRIIKHIDESTAELLIFGENNFPYLLDDLELKIIKDSLKENQTLIIGATRYENNKYYNSLVNINLVNVTYFDKKILVPFGEFLPLRDSLTFLESIVGQNDYSKGNVERIINLSDNISFIPVI
;
A
#
# COMPACT_ATOMS: atom_id res chain seq x y z
N MET A 1 -3.18 6.70 -34.19
CA MET A 1 -3.06 7.62 -33.03
C MET A 1 -1.78 7.31 -32.29
N SER A 2 -1.03 8.34 -31.91
CA SER A 2 0.36 8.22 -31.41
C SER A 2 0.43 7.47 -30.09
N ILE A 3 1.39 6.56 -29.97
CA ILE A 3 1.78 5.84 -28.74
C ILE A 3 2.09 6.82 -27.60
N LEU A 4 2.57 8.02 -27.94
CA LEU A 4 2.87 9.11 -27.02
C LEU A 4 1.66 9.54 -26.17
N ILE A 5 0.45 9.47 -26.74
CA ILE A 5 -0.77 9.83 -25.98
C ILE A 5 -0.98 8.88 -24.80
N TYR A 6 -0.76 7.57 -24.99
CA TYR A 6 -0.88 6.61 -23.91
C TYR A 6 0.17 6.83 -22.83
N PHE A 7 1.40 7.19 -23.20
CA PHE A 7 2.43 7.58 -22.23
C PHE A 7 2.00 8.79 -21.38
N ILE A 8 1.52 9.86 -22.04
CA ILE A 8 1.05 11.07 -21.34
C ILE A 8 -0.15 10.76 -20.43
N LEU A 9 -1.11 9.96 -20.89
CA LEU A 9 -2.25 9.54 -20.05
C LEU A 9 -1.79 8.75 -18.83
N GLY A 10 -0.77 7.89 -18.98
CA GLY A 10 -0.14 7.20 -17.85
C GLY A 10 0.48 8.17 -16.85
N LEU A 11 1.29 9.12 -17.31
CA LEU A 11 1.87 10.16 -16.45
C LEU A 11 0.79 10.95 -15.71
N LEU A 12 -0.25 11.39 -16.40
CA LEU A 12 -1.35 12.16 -15.81
C LEU A 12 -2.14 11.33 -14.79
N THR A 13 -2.28 10.02 -15.01
CA THR A 13 -2.97 9.12 -14.07
C THR A 13 -2.26 9.08 -12.72
N SER A 14 -0.93 9.21 -12.66
CA SER A 14 -0.20 9.24 -11.40
C SER A 14 -0.56 10.44 -10.51
N LEU A 15 -0.99 11.56 -11.11
CA LEU A 15 -1.41 12.75 -10.35
C LEU A 15 -2.73 12.57 -9.60
N LEU A 16 -3.49 11.51 -9.90
CA LEU A 16 -4.68 11.16 -9.12
C LEU A 16 -4.30 10.67 -7.72
N PHE A 17 -3.13 10.06 -7.58
CA PHE A 17 -2.66 9.39 -6.36
C PHE A 17 -1.97 10.35 -5.39
N PRO A 18 -1.74 9.90 -4.13
CA PRO A 18 -0.93 10.65 -3.18
C PRO A 18 0.45 11.02 -3.78
N PRO A 19 1.01 12.19 -3.44
CA PRO A 19 0.49 13.21 -2.53
C PRO A 19 -0.46 14.22 -3.20
N TYR A 20 -0.68 14.13 -4.51
CA TYR A 20 -1.36 15.18 -5.30
C TYR A 20 -2.89 15.13 -5.16
N PHE A 21 -3.50 13.94 -5.19
CA PHE A 21 -4.97 13.73 -5.16
C PHE A 21 -5.74 14.64 -6.12
N PHE A 22 -5.21 14.87 -7.33
CA PHE A 22 -5.88 15.73 -8.32
C PHE A 22 -7.00 14.95 -9.04
N LEU A 23 -8.04 14.59 -8.29
CA LEU A 23 -9.15 13.74 -8.74
C LEU A 23 -9.90 14.26 -9.98
N PRO A 24 -10.06 15.59 -10.23
CA PRO A 24 -10.72 16.07 -11.45
C PRO A 24 -10.12 15.55 -12.75
N LEU A 25 -8.81 15.24 -12.78
CA LEU A 25 -8.17 14.63 -13.95
C LEU A 25 -8.76 13.26 -14.30
N GLY A 26 -9.27 12.52 -13.33
CA GLY A 26 -9.91 11.23 -13.57
C GLY A 26 -11.09 11.34 -14.55
N PHE A 27 -11.89 12.41 -14.42
CA PHE A 27 -13.03 12.70 -15.30
C PHE A 27 -12.63 13.16 -16.72
N ILE A 28 -11.34 13.30 -16.99
CA ILE A 28 -10.80 13.59 -18.34
C ILE A 28 -10.09 12.34 -18.87
N ILE A 29 -9.21 11.73 -18.09
CA ILE A 29 -8.36 10.62 -18.51
C ILE A 29 -9.20 9.39 -18.87
N PHE A 30 -10.09 8.96 -17.97
CA PHE A 30 -10.85 7.71 -18.16
C PHE A 30 -11.89 7.80 -19.28
N PRO A 31 -12.68 8.89 -19.44
CA PRO A 31 -13.54 9.05 -20.62
C PRO A 31 -12.75 9.08 -21.92
N PHE A 32 -11.57 9.68 -21.92
CA PHE A 32 -10.72 9.71 -23.11
C PHE A 32 -10.17 8.32 -23.43
N LEU A 33 -9.78 7.52 -22.43
CA LEU A 33 -9.43 6.11 -22.64
C LEU A 33 -10.62 5.30 -23.18
N CYS A 34 -11.84 5.52 -22.66
CA CYS A 34 -13.05 4.90 -23.18
C CYS A 34 -13.23 5.24 -24.68
N PHE A 35 -13.14 6.50 -25.02
CA PHE A 35 -13.25 6.96 -26.41
C PHE A 35 -12.19 6.34 -27.32
N LEU A 36 -10.93 6.28 -26.86
CA LEU A 36 -9.83 5.69 -27.61
C LEU A 36 -10.04 4.20 -27.91
N LEU A 37 -10.56 3.46 -26.93
CA LEU A 37 -10.79 2.03 -27.08
C LEU A 37 -12.05 1.75 -27.91
N GLU A 38 -13.15 2.45 -27.64
CA GLU A 38 -14.43 2.22 -28.35
C GLU A 38 -14.31 2.56 -29.85
N SER A 39 -13.70 3.70 -30.21
CA SER A 39 -13.54 4.13 -31.61
C SER A 39 -12.77 3.15 -32.51
N ASN A 40 -12.03 2.21 -31.92
CA ASN A 40 -11.20 1.25 -32.65
C ASN A 40 -11.38 -0.20 -32.19
N LYS A 41 -12.44 -0.50 -31.43
CA LYS A 41 -12.63 -1.77 -30.72
C LYS A 41 -12.51 -3.00 -31.64
N GLU A 42 -13.06 -2.93 -32.84
CA GLU A 42 -13.00 -4.01 -33.82
C GLU A 42 -11.67 -4.13 -34.54
N ASN A 43 -10.94 -3.03 -34.69
CA ASN A 43 -9.70 -2.95 -35.47
C ASN A 43 -8.42 -3.19 -34.65
N TYR A 44 -8.53 -3.27 -33.31
CA TYR A 44 -7.35 -3.50 -32.48
C TYR A 44 -6.88 -4.95 -32.53
N SER A 45 -5.64 -5.13 -32.97
CA SER A 45 -4.90 -6.37 -32.75
C SER A 45 -4.40 -6.47 -31.32
N ASP A 46 -4.20 -7.70 -30.81
CA ASP A 46 -3.66 -7.94 -29.47
C ASP A 46 -2.33 -7.20 -29.27
N LYS A 47 -1.46 -7.16 -30.29
CA LYS A 47 -0.20 -6.41 -30.27
C LYS A 47 -0.40 -4.90 -30.08
N ASN A 48 -1.43 -4.32 -30.71
CA ASN A 48 -1.72 -2.91 -30.56
C ASN A 48 -2.15 -2.54 -29.15
N ILE A 49 -3.03 -3.33 -28.53
CA ILE A 49 -3.46 -3.15 -27.14
C ILE A 49 -2.28 -3.30 -26.20
N PHE A 50 -1.52 -4.38 -26.36
CA PHE A 50 -0.32 -4.64 -25.57
C PHE A 50 0.65 -3.45 -25.58
N ASN A 51 1.06 -2.98 -26.76
CA ASN A 51 2.02 -1.89 -26.87
C ASN A 51 1.50 -0.60 -26.24
N LYS A 52 0.22 -0.25 -26.48
CA LYS A 52 -0.39 0.97 -25.96
C LYS A 52 -0.46 0.98 -24.45
N PHE A 53 -0.92 -0.12 -23.85
CA PHE A 53 -1.06 -0.20 -22.41
C PHE A 53 0.24 -0.52 -21.68
N SER A 54 1.22 -1.15 -22.31
CA SER A 54 2.57 -1.20 -21.76
C SER A 54 3.20 0.19 -21.70
N ILE A 55 3.02 1.02 -22.71
CA ILE A 55 3.51 2.41 -22.70
C ILE A 55 2.72 3.30 -21.73
N PHE A 56 1.40 3.11 -21.60
CA PHE A 56 0.61 3.74 -20.55
C PHE A 56 1.15 3.35 -19.16
N GLY A 57 1.37 2.05 -18.92
CA GLY A 57 1.95 1.54 -17.68
C GLY A 57 3.33 2.13 -17.40
N PHE A 58 4.18 2.26 -18.42
CA PHE A 58 5.49 2.87 -18.27
C PHE A 58 5.39 4.34 -17.83
N GLY A 59 4.51 5.14 -18.45
CA GLY A 59 4.25 6.50 -18.04
C GLY A 59 3.71 6.59 -16.60
N PHE A 60 2.78 5.72 -16.25
CA PHE A 60 2.19 5.66 -14.91
C PHE A 60 3.21 5.27 -13.84
N PHE A 61 3.87 4.12 -14.00
CA PHE A 61 4.77 3.59 -12.98
C PHE A 61 6.04 4.41 -12.82
N ILE A 62 6.62 4.97 -13.88
CA ILE A 62 7.82 5.79 -13.77
C ILE A 62 7.56 7.07 -12.94
N SER A 63 6.36 7.62 -13.03
CA SER A 63 5.96 8.79 -12.23
C SER A 63 5.52 8.39 -10.82
N TYR A 64 4.62 7.41 -10.70
CA TYR A 64 4.02 7.02 -9.44
C TYR A 64 5.01 6.34 -8.49
N LEU A 65 5.91 5.51 -9.01
CA LEU A 65 6.89 4.76 -8.22
C LEU A 65 8.28 5.40 -8.19
N PHE A 66 8.42 6.65 -8.65
CA PHE A 66 9.71 7.34 -8.72
C PHE A 66 10.48 7.39 -7.39
N TRP A 67 9.77 7.36 -6.28
CA TRP A 67 10.35 7.34 -4.94
C TRP A 67 11.11 6.04 -4.61
N ILE A 68 10.80 4.92 -5.27
CA ILE A 68 11.48 3.62 -5.05
C ILE A 68 12.98 3.67 -5.35
N LYS A 69 13.42 4.61 -6.15
CA LYS A 69 14.87 4.83 -6.37
C LYS A 69 15.60 5.33 -5.12
N ASN A 70 14.92 6.00 -4.17
CA ASN A 70 15.56 6.70 -3.06
C ASN A 70 16.40 5.79 -2.14
N PRO A 71 15.97 4.56 -1.78
CA PRO A 71 16.79 3.63 -1.01
C PRO A 71 18.19 3.38 -1.61
N PHE A 72 18.31 3.37 -2.94
CA PHE A 72 19.60 3.15 -3.61
C PHE A 72 20.59 4.29 -3.41
N PHE A 73 20.11 5.48 -3.01
CA PHE A 73 20.96 6.66 -2.78
C PHE A 73 21.30 6.89 -1.30
N VAL A 74 20.91 5.99 -0.41
CA VAL A 74 21.22 6.07 1.02
C VAL A 74 22.71 5.76 1.26
N PHE A 75 23.26 4.77 0.57
CA PHE A 75 24.66 4.36 0.65
C PHE A 75 25.35 4.54 -0.70
N GLU A 76 26.63 4.96 -0.67
CA GLU A 76 27.42 5.14 -1.90
C GLU A 76 27.54 3.85 -2.71
N GLU A 77 27.69 2.71 -2.05
CA GLU A 77 27.85 1.38 -2.63
C GLU A 77 26.61 0.92 -3.42
N THR A 78 25.43 1.39 -3.02
CA THR A 78 24.16 0.99 -3.65
C THR A 78 23.72 1.90 -4.79
N LYS A 79 24.39 3.05 -5.00
CA LYS A 79 24.00 4.02 -6.05
C LYS A 79 23.95 3.43 -7.45
N ASN A 80 24.86 2.52 -7.77
CA ASN A 80 24.93 1.90 -9.10
C ASN A 80 23.74 0.95 -9.38
N PHE A 81 23.00 0.54 -8.35
CA PHE A 81 21.84 -0.35 -8.49
C PHE A 81 20.52 0.40 -8.80
N PHE A 82 20.54 1.73 -8.92
CA PHE A 82 19.33 2.49 -9.25
C PHE A 82 18.67 2.04 -10.56
N LEU A 83 19.43 1.41 -11.48
CA LEU A 83 18.90 0.82 -12.71
C LEU A 83 17.92 -0.33 -12.45
N VAL A 84 18.00 -0.99 -11.28
CA VAL A 84 17.03 -2.02 -10.86
C VAL A 84 15.63 -1.41 -10.77
N PHE A 85 15.52 -0.15 -10.36
CA PHE A 85 14.25 0.60 -10.41
C PHE A 85 13.66 0.63 -11.82
N LEU A 86 14.46 0.94 -12.85
CA LEU A 86 13.96 0.97 -14.24
C LEU A 86 13.51 -0.41 -14.72
N LEU A 87 14.22 -1.46 -14.34
CA LEU A 87 13.81 -2.84 -14.65
C LEU A 87 12.46 -3.19 -14.03
N LEU A 88 12.24 -2.79 -12.77
CA LEU A 88 10.94 -2.97 -12.10
C LEU A 88 9.82 -2.23 -12.85
N ILE A 89 10.06 -0.97 -13.25
CA ILE A 89 9.08 -0.18 -14.00
C ILE A 89 8.72 -0.84 -15.34
N ILE A 90 9.72 -1.28 -16.09
CA ILE A 90 9.51 -2.00 -17.36
C ILE A 90 8.73 -3.29 -17.13
N PHE A 91 9.10 -4.07 -16.12
CA PHE A 91 8.44 -5.32 -15.77
C PHE A 91 6.95 -5.12 -15.45
N LEU A 92 6.63 -4.18 -14.55
CA LEU A 92 5.25 -3.85 -14.20
C LEU A 92 4.44 -3.34 -15.41
N SER A 93 5.09 -2.56 -16.28
CA SER A 93 4.46 -2.03 -17.48
C SER A 93 4.11 -3.13 -18.49
N VAL A 94 4.99 -4.08 -18.68
CA VAL A 94 4.75 -5.26 -19.54
C VAL A 94 3.63 -6.12 -18.98
N ILE A 95 3.63 -6.37 -17.67
CA ILE A 95 2.55 -7.13 -17.00
C ILE A 95 1.21 -6.43 -17.18
N LEU A 96 1.15 -5.10 -16.96
CA LEU A 96 -0.07 -4.32 -17.17
C LEU A 96 -0.57 -4.47 -18.61
N GLY A 97 0.31 -4.32 -19.59
CA GLY A 97 -0.02 -4.47 -21.01
C GLY A 97 -0.55 -5.86 -21.34
N LEU A 98 0.02 -6.93 -20.77
CA LEU A 98 -0.45 -8.30 -20.94
C LEU A 98 -1.84 -8.50 -20.35
N ILE A 99 -2.06 -8.08 -19.13
CA ILE A 99 -3.36 -8.20 -18.43
C ILE A 99 -4.43 -7.48 -19.22
N PHE A 100 -4.16 -6.23 -19.62
CA PHE A 100 -5.10 -5.43 -20.41
C PHE A 100 -5.43 -6.09 -21.75
N THR A 101 -4.45 -6.66 -22.42
CA THR A 101 -4.66 -7.38 -23.69
C THR A 101 -5.59 -8.57 -23.51
N ILE A 102 -5.34 -9.39 -22.49
CA ILE A 102 -6.15 -10.57 -22.20
C ILE A 102 -7.59 -10.17 -21.87
N ILE A 103 -7.78 -9.22 -20.97
CA ILE A 103 -9.12 -8.79 -20.54
C ILE A 103 -9.88 -8.11 -21.68
N PHE A 104 -9.20 -7.26 -22.46
CA PHE A 104 -9.81 -6.63 -23.63
C PHE A 104 -10.27 -7.66 -24.66
N LYS A 105 -9.45 -8.66 -24.93
CA LYS A 105 -9.77 -9.76 -25.85
C LYS A 105 -11.00 -10.56 -25.39
N LEU A 106 -11.04 -10.92 -24.11
CA LEU A 106 -12.14 -11.67 -23.53
C LEU A 106 -13.42 -10.81 -23.41
N GLY A 107 -13.24 -9.51 -23.19
CA GLY A 107 -14.31 -8.55 -22.94
C GLY A 107 -14.80 -7.79 -24.18
N LYS A 108 -14.50 -8.19 -25.41
CA LYS A 108 -14.89 -7.46 -26.63
C LYS A 108 -16.40 -7.16 -26.73
N LYS A 109 -17.25 -8.00 -26.16
CA LYS A 109 -18.71 -7.83 -26.12
C LYS A 109 -19.21 -7.00 -24.93
N ILE A 110 -18.34 -6.70 -23.96
CA ILE A 110 -18.69 -5.94 -22.76
C ILE A 110 -18.65 -4.44 -23.12
N PRO A 111 -19.62 -3.63 -22.66
CA PRO A 111 -19.57 -2.17 -22.81
C PRO A 111 -18.26 -1.61 -22.24
N ILE A 112 -17.66 -0.66 -22.94
CA ILE A 112 -16.34 -0.15 -22.60
C ILE A 112 -16.29 0.51 -21.20
N ILE A 113 -17.41 1.10 -20.79
CA ILE A 113 -17.57 1.72 -19.47
C ILE A 113 -17.49 0.70 -18.31
N ILE A 114 -17.77 -0.57 -18.57
CA ILE A 114 -17.58 -1.67 -17.62
C ILE A 114 -16.21 -2.29 -17.79
N LEU A 115 -15.76 -2.40 -19.04
CA LEU A 115 -14.53 -3.09 -19.39
C LEU A 115 -13.29 -2.37 -18.85
N ILE A 116 -13.21 -1.03 -18.96
CA ILE A 116 -12.06 -0.26 -18.46
C ILE A 116 -11.89 -0.42 -16.94
N PRO A 117 -12.90 -0.20 -16.08
CA PRO A 117 -12.77 -0.49 -14.65
C PRO A 117 -12.32 -1.93 -14.36
N LEU A 118 -12.82 -2.92 -15.10
CA LEU A 118 -12.39 -4.32 -14.96
C LEU A 118 -10.92 -4.50 -15.32
N MET A 119 -10.42 -3.87 -16.40
CA MET A 119 -9.03 -3.97 -16.82
C MET A 119 -8.08 -3.44 -15.72
N PHE A 120 -8.37 -2.26 -15.17
CA PHE A 120 -7.56 -1.67 -14.11
C PHE A 120 -7.64 -2.45 -12.79
N THR A 121 -8.84 -2.82 -12.34
CA THR A 121 -9.02 -3.55 -11.08
C THR A 121 -8.42 -4.96 -11.14
N SER A 122 -8.56 -5.64 -12.27
CA SER A 122 -7.92 -6.94 -12.46
C SER A 122 -6.40 -6.83 -12.47
N SER A 123 -5.84 -5.77 -13.05
CA SER A 123 -4.38 -5.54 -13.01
C SER A 123 -3.90 -5.24 -11.58
N GLU A 124 -4.64 -4.44 -10.82
CA GLU A 124 -4.39 -4.19 -9.41
C GLU A 124 -4.35 -5.52 -8.63
N TYR A 125 -5.38 -6.35 -8.78
CA TYR A 125 -5.44 -7.64 -8.11
C TYR A 125 -4.30 -8.57 -8.50
N ILE A 126 -4.06 -8.78 -9.80
CA ILE A 126 -3.04 -9.70 -10.29
C ILE A 126 -1.64 -9.23 -9.83
N ILE A 127 -1.32 -7.94 -9.96
CA ILE A 127 -0.02 -7.41 -9.53
C ILE A 127 0.13 -7.49 -8.01
N SER A 128 -0.96 -7.38 -7.24
CA SER A 128 -0.92 -7.49 -5.78
C SER A 128 -0.59 -8.89 -5.26
N ILE A 129 -0.82 -9.94 -6.06
CA ILE A 129 -0.56 -11.35 -5.67
C ILE A 129 0.54 -12.00 -6.47
N PHE A 130 0.84 -11.50 -7.67
CA PHE A 130 1.81 -12.10 -8.57
C PHE A 130 3.24 -11.86 -8.09
N PHE A 131 4.10 -12.87 -8.16
CA PHE A 131 5.53 -12.77 -7.88
C PHE A 131 5.87 -12.17 -6.48
N TYR A 132 5.30 -12.73 -5.42
CA TYR A 132 5.38 -12.26 -4.02
C TYR A 132 4.48 -11.06 -3.69
N GLY A 133 3.79 -10.51 -4.67
CA GLY A 133 2.88 -9.38 -4.54
C GLY A 133 3.58 -8.02 -4.57
N PHE A 134 2.94 -7.08 -5.26
CA PHE A 134 3.35 -5.68 -5.27
C PHE A 134 2.12 -4.79 -5.10
N PRO A 135 1.52 -4.73 -3.88
CA PRO A 135 0.24 -4.04 -3.64
C PRO A 135 0.39 -2.53 -3.47
N TRP A 136 1.39 -1.90 -4.10
CA TRP A 136 1.68 -0.49 -3.92
C TRP A 136 0.76 0.44 -4.68
N PHE A 137 0.07 -0.03 -5.72
CA PHE A 137 -0.92 0.78 -6.38
C PHE A 137 -2.30 0.16 -6.26
N THR A 138 -3.23 0.94 -5.72
CA THR A 138 -4.64 0.59 -5.67
C THR A 138 -5.47 1.86 -5.84
N PHE A 139 -6.43 1.84 -6.76
CA PHE A 139 -7.26 3.01 -7.04
C PHE A 139 -8.15 3.38 -5.86
N SER A 140 -8.44 2.46 -4.96
CA SER A 140 -9.18 2.79 -3.74
C SER A 140 -8.45 3.77 -2.80
N LEU A 141 -7.12 3.95 -2.95
CA LEU A 141 -6.37 5.01 -2.27
C LEU A 141 -6.90 6.41 -2.60
N LEU A 142 -7.49 6.60 -3.77
CA LEU A 142 -8.08 7.90 -4.17
C LEU A 142 -9.22 8.31 -3.23
N LEU A 143 -9.87 7.35 -2.59
CA LEU A 143 -10.93 7.58 -1.61
C LEU A 143 -10.39 8.12 -0.28
N SER A 144 -9.09 7.96 0.01
CA SER A 144 -8.46 8.48 1.23
C SER A 144 -8.28 10.00 1.21
N SER A 145 -8.53 10.65 0.08
CA SER A 145 -8.57 12.11 -0.03
C SER A 145 -9.67 12.76 0.81
N ASN A 146 -10.69 11.99 1.22
CA ASN A 146 -11.81 12.45 2.01
C ASN A 146 -12.31 11.33 2.94
N GLU A 147 -12.48 11.63 4.23
CA GLU A 147 -12.92 10.65 5.24
C GLU A 147 -14.30 10.03 4.96
N TYR A 148 -15.25 10.80 4.38
CA TYR A 148 -16.57 10.25 3.99
C TYR A 148 -16.46 9.18 2.90
N LEU A 149 -15.50 9.32 1.99
CA LEU A 149 -15.28 8.33 0.93
C LEU A 149 -14.65 7.04 1.47
N LEU A 150 -13.91 7.10 2.58
CA LEU A 150 -13.34 5.91 3.22
C LEU A 150 -14.38 4.91 3.71
N PHE A 151 -15.60 5.34 4.01
CA PHE A 151 -16.67 4.43 4.44
C PHE A 151 -17.01 3.38 3.39
N SER A 152 -16.83 3.68 2.12
CA SER A 152 -17.05 2.70 1.04
C SER A 152 -16.09 1.51 1.13
N LEU A 153 -14.85 1.73 1.60
CA LEU A 153 -13.86 0.68 1.79
C LEU A 153 -14.28 -0.34 2.85
N LYS A 154 -14.90 0.12 3.95
CA LYS A 154 -15.41 -0.75 5.01
C LYS A 154 -16.50 -1.69 4.49
N SER A 155 -17.35 -1.19 3.58
CA SER A 155 -18.51 -1.95 3.07
C SER A 155 -18.16 -2.88 1.92
N PHE A 156 -17.27 -2.46 1.02
CA PHE A 156 -17.00 -3.14 -0.24
C PHE A 156 -15.57 -3.71 -0.37
N GLY A 157 -14.69 -3.34 0.54
CA GLY A 157 -13.26 -3.68 0.42
C GLY A 157 -12.53 -2.87 -0.66
N THR A 158 -11.23 -3.08 -0.79
CA THR A 158 -10.37 -2.26 -1.65
C THR A 158 -10.64 -2.47 -3.13
N LEU A 159 -10.70 -3.71 -3.61
CA LEU A 159 -10.82 -4.02 -5.04
C LEU A 159 -12.12 -3.51 -5.65
N PHE A 160 -13.25 -3.75 -4.98
CA PHE A 160 -14.52 -3.27 -5.50
C PHE A 160 -14.64 -1.75 -5.42
N SER A 161 -14.07 -1.13 -4.40
CA SER A 161 -13.97 0.33 -4.30
C SER A 161 -13.09 0.93 -5.41
N SER A 162 -12.00 0.25 -5.80
CA SER A 162 -11.18 0.62 -6.97
C SER A 162 -12.00 0.56 -8.26
N TYR A 163 -12.78 -0.51 -8.42
CA TYR A 163 -13.68 -0.62 -9.56
C TYR A 163 -14.67 0.53 -9.62
N LEU A 164 -15.33 0.85 -8.50
CA LEU A 164 -16.35 1.91 -8.43
C LEU A 164 -15.78 3.29 -8.72
N ILE A 165 -14.63 3.65 -8.19
CA ILE A 165 -14.04 4.98 -8.44
C ILE A 165 -13.67 5.17 -9.91
N ILE A 166 -13.12 4.13 -10.55
CA ILE A 166 -12.81 4.17 -11.98
C ILE A 166 -14.10 4.24 -12.80
N GLN A 167 -15.13 3.48 -12.41
CA GLN A 167 -16.45 3.54 -13.03
C GLN A 167 -17.03 4.96 -12.98
N ILE A 168 -16.92 5.64 -11.83
CA ILE A 168 -17.38 7.02 -11.64
C ILE A 168 -16.60 7.96 -12.57
N PHE A 169 -15.30 7.80 -12.71
CA PHE A 169 -14.51 8.60 -13.64
C PHE A 169 -14.91 8.39 -15.13
N CYS A 170 -15.43 7.21 -15.48
CA CYS A 170 -15.91 6.95 -16.84
C CYS A 170 -17.25 7.62 -17.17
N ILE A 171 -17.99 8.16 -16.18
CA ILE A 171 -19.34 8.75 -16.38
C ILE A 171 -19.42 9.77 -17.54
N PRO A 172 -18.48 10.73 -17.67
CA PRO A 172 -18.58 11.72 -18.75
C PRO A 172 -18.59 11.11 -20.16
N PHE A 173 -18.03 9.89 -20.33
CA PHE A 173 -18.04 9.21 -21.62
C PHE A 173 -19.48 8.90 -22.10
N ILE A 174 -20.42 8.64 -21.20
CA ILE A 174 -21.83 8.36 -21.52
C ILE A 174 -22.45 9.52 -22.28
N PHE A 175 -22.09 10.75 -21.92
CA PHE A 175 -22.62 11.96 -22.58
C PHE A 175 -21.96 12.23 -23.93
N LEU A 176 -20.84 11.59 -24.24
CA LEU A 176 -20.13 11.70 -25.50
C LEU A 176 -20.65 10.70 -26.56
N THR A 177 -21.29 9.62 -26.13
CA THR A 177 -21.82 8.56 -27.01
C THR A 177 -23.35 8.65 -27.09
N LYS A 178 -23.88 9.01 -28.26
CA LYS A 178 -25.33 9.18 -28.45
C LYS A 178 -26.09 7.85 -28.67
N GLU A 179 -25.42 6.81 -29.11
CA GLU A 179 -26.09 5.61 -29.64
C GLU A 179 -26.61 4.61 -28.55
N ASN A 180 -26.01 4.56 -27.37
CA ASN A 180 -26.35 3.60 -26.32
C ASN A 180 -26.71 4.24 -24.96
N PHE A 181 -27.00 5.52 -24.94
CA PHE A 181 -27.24 6.31 -23.73
C PHE A 181 -28.20 5.66 -22.70
N LYS A 182 -29.33 5.09 -23.17
CA LYS A 182 -30.32 4.47 -22.26
C LYS A 182 -29.79 3.20 -21.59
N GLN A 183 -28.98 2.40 -22.30
CA GLN A 183 -28.44 1.16 -21.76
C GLN A 183 -27.31 1.45 -20.77
N GLU A 184 -26.44 2.38 -21.11
CA GLU A 184 -25.33 2.82 -20.26
C GLU A 184 -25.84 3.52 -19.00
N LEU A 185 -26.91 4.30 -19.09
CA LEU A 185 -27.56 4.94 -17.96
C LEU A 185 -28.13 3.93 -16.93
N LYS A 186 -28.64 2.77 -17.37
CA LYS A 186 -29.07 1.70 -16.46
C LYS A 186 -27.93 1.11 -15.66
N TYR A 187 -26.78 0.84 -16.31
CA TYR A 187 -25.59 0.35 -15.62
C TYR A 187 -25.06 1.39 -14.64
N LEU A 188 -25.05 2.66 -15.07
CA LEU A 188 -24.65 3.77 -14.23
C LEU A 188 -25.50 3.87 -12.96
N ALA A 189 -26.84 3.83 -13.11
CA ALA A 189 -27.76 3.89 -11.97
C ALA A 189 -27.51 2.76 -10.97
N LEU A 190 -27.24 1.54 -11.46
CA LEU A 190 -26.92 0.40 -10.61
C LEU A 190 -25.59 0.62 -9.85
N PHE A 191 -24.54 1.08 -10.51
CA PHE A 191 -23.22 1.26 -9.89
C PHE A 191 -23.11 2.48 -8.98
N ILE A 192 -23.87 3.55 -9.23
CA ILE A 192 -23.92 4.72 -8.33
C ILE A 192 -24.80 4.44 -7.10
N SER A 193 -25.86 3.66 -7.24
CA SER A 193 -26.73 3.34 -6.10
C SER A 193 -25.99 2.58 -4.99
N LEU A 194 -25.03 1.71 -5.33
CA LEU A 194 -24.27 0.92 -4.36
C LEU A 194 -23.41 1.79 -3.41
N PRO A 195 -22.57 2.73 -3.87
CA PRO A 195 -21.84 3.65 -2.99
C PRO A 195 -22.78 4.51 -2.14
N ILE A 196 -23.88 5.02 -2.71
CA ILE A 196 -24.85 5.83 -1.98
C ILE A 196 -25.49 5.00 -0.86
N ILE A 197 -25.93 3.78 -1.14
CA ILE A 197 -26.49 2.88 -0.13
C ILE A 197 -25.45 2.59 0.97
N SER A 198 -24.19 2.36 0.61
CA SER A 198 -23.15 2.10 1.61
C SER A 198 -22.88 3.31 2.50
N LEU A 199 -22.89 4.52 1.96
CA LEU A 199 -22.75 5.75 2.73
C LEU A 199 -23.94 5.95 3.68
N LEU A 200 -25.16 5.64 3.24
CA LEU A 200 -26.35 5.69 4.09
C LEU A 200 -26.25 4.67 5.23
N ILE A 201 -25.88 3.43 4.94
CA ILE A 201 -25.68 2.38 5.95
C ILE A 201 -24.56 2.76 6.94
N ALA A 202 -23.47 3.35 6.46
CA ALA A 202 -22.36 3.80 7.30
C ALA A 202 -22.81 4.89 8.28
N ASN A 203 -23.56 5.89 7.83
CA ASN A 203 -24.10 6.95 8.69
C ASN A 203 -25.04 6.39 9.77
N PHE A 204 -25.94 5.46 9.42
CA PHE A 204 -26.83 4.81 10.39
C PHE A 204 -26.07 4.04 11.48
N ASN A 205 -24.93 3.42 11.13
CA ASN A 205 -24.13 2.66 12.09
C ASN A 205 -23.26 3.54 12.99
N LEU A 206 -22.88 4.74 12.55
CA LEU A 206 -22.12 5.70 13.36
C LEU A 206 -22.95 6.27 14.52
N GLU A 207 -24.23 6.56 14.28
CA GLU A 207 -25.13 7.06 15.34
C GLU A 207 -25.43 6.02 16.43
N LYS A 208 -25.41 4.73 16.08
CA LYS A 208 -25.69 3.62 17.02
C LYS A 208 -24.53 3.25 17.95
N ASN A 209 -23.29 3.55 17.57
CA ASN A 209 -22.07 3.18 18.31
C ASN A 209 -21.58 4.24 19.32
N ASN A 210 -22.43 5.08 19.87
CA ASN A 210 -22.15 5.89 21.05
C ASN A 210 -22.03 5.06 22.36
N SER A 211 -21.54 3.84 22.26
CA SER A 211 -21.06 3.09 23.41
C SER A 211 -19.85 3.84 23.98
N LYS A 212 -19.78 3.97 25.30
CA LYS A 212 -18.74 4.65 26.08
C LYS A 212 -17.36 4.43 25.46
N ILE A 213 -16.89 5.45 24.71
CA ILE A 213 -15.55 5.44 24.11
C ILE A 213 -14.58 5.53 25.28
N LYS A 214 -13.82 4.44 25.49
CA LYS A 214 -12.72 4.45 26.45
C LYS A 214 -11.55 5.16 25.75
N THR A 215 -11.14 6.30 26.27
CA THR A 215 -9.96 7.02 25.75
C THR A 215 -8.71 6.51 26.45
N ILE A 216 -7.63 6.35 25.68
CA ILE A 216 -6.30 6.03 26.19
C ILE A 216 -5.40 7.23 25.88
N ASN A 217 -4.61 7.63 26.86
CA ASN A 217 -3.57 8.62 26.63
C ASN A 217 -2.37 7.94 26.00
N MET A 218 -2.03 8.29 24.72
CA MET A 218 -0.92 7.68 23.99
C MET A 218 0.02 8.73 23.42
N GLU A 219 1.31 8.37 23.35
CA GLU A 219 2.33 9.12 22.63
C GLU A 219 3.00 8.24 21.57
N ILE A 220 3.14 8.81 20.36
CA ILE A 220 3.81 8.13 19.24
C ILE A 220 5.12 8.84 18.97
N PHE A 221 6.21 8.09 19.01
CA PHE A 221 7.57 8.60 18.84
C PHE A 221 8.13 8.24 17.47
N GLN A 222 8.38 9.26 16.65
CA GLN A 222 9.15 9.14 15.43
C GLN A 222 10.59 9.60 15.73
N LEU A 223 11.48 8.67 16.01
CA LEU A 223 12.86 8.99 16.40
C LEU A 223 13.68 9.64 15.28
N ASN A 224 13.26 9.45 14.02
CA ASN A 224 13.80 10.08 12.81
C ASN A 224 15.33 10.23 12.86
N PHE A 225 16.06 9.12 12.99
CA PHE A 225 17.51 9.12 12.94
C PHE A 225 17.96 9.68 11.59
N LYS A 226 18.51 10.91 11.56
CA LYS A 226 19.08 11.50 10.35
C LYS A 226 20.29 10.67 9.90
N ASN A 227 20.70 10.83 8.64
CA ASN A 227 21.86 10.11 8.10
C ASN A 227 23.11 10.23 9.01
N ASN A 228 23.32 11.38 9.68
CA ASN A 228 24.37 11.56 10.66
C ASN A 228 24.17 10.77 11.96
N ASP A 229 22.93 10.39 12.27
CA ASP A 229 22.58 9.58 13.45
C ASP A 229 22.67 8.07 13.18
N GLN A 230 22.89 7.64 11.93
CA GLN A 230 23.19 6.23 11.61
C GLN A 230 24.48 5.75 12.28
N PHE A 231 25.37 6.67 12.60
CA PHE A 231 26.60 6.40 13.37
C PHE A 231 26.40 6.48 14.89
N LEU A 232 25.17 6.72 15.39
CA LEU A 232 24.94 6.58 16.82
C LEU A 232 25.08 5.12 17.21
N THR A 233 25.87 4.91 18.28
CA THR A 233 26.00 3.56 18.82
C THR A 233 24.65 3.04 19.32
N PRO A 234 24.44 1.71 19.34
CA PRO A 234 23.22 1.12 19.88
C PRO A 234 22.86 1.65 21.28
N GLU A 235 23.87 1.87 22.14
CA GLU A 235 23.69 2.40 23.49
C GLU A 235 23.07 3.81 23.48
N LYS A 236 23.55 4.69 22.60
CA LYS A 236 22.99 6.05 22.48
C LYS A 236 21.56 6.04 21.95
N LYS A 237 21.23 5.09 21.04
CA LYS A 237 19.86 4.92 20.57
C LYS A 237 18.95 4.44 21.70
N LEU A 238 19.39 3.46 22.49
CA LEU A 238 18.66 2.99 23.66
C LEU A 238 18.45 4.09 24.69
N GLN A 239 19.48 4.89 24.99
CA GLN A 239 19.36 6.03 25.90
C GLN A 239 18.31 7.05 25.45
N ARG A 240 18.18 7.31 24.13
CA ARG A 240 17.12 8.19 23.63
C ARG A 240 15.74 7.59 23.86
N ILE A 241 15.56 6.28 23.67
CA ILE A 241 14.29 5.59 23.93
C ILE A 241 13.93 5.72 25.40
N ILE A 242 14.88 5.40 26.31
CA ILE A 242 14.70 5.50 27.76
C ILE A 242 14.31 6.91 28.16
N LYS A 243 15.02 7.92 27.65
CA LYS A 243 14.70 9.32 27.90
C LYS A 243 13.25 9.67 27.55
N HIS A 244 12.75 9.23 26.40
CA HIS A 244 11.36 9.47 26.01
C HIS A 244 10.37 8.73 26.91
N ILE A 245 10.70 7.51 27.38
CA ILE A 245 9.89 6.75 28.34
C ILE A 245 9.81 7.51 29.66
N ASP A 246 10.93 8.01 30.19
CA ASP A 246 11.02 8.71 31.46
C ASP A 246 10.26 10.04 31.46
N GLU A 247 10.38 10.80 30.34
CA GLU A 247 9.74 12.11 30.17
C GLU A 247 8.22 12.00 29.92
N SER A 248 7.74 10.89 29.39
CA SER A 248 6.33 10.71 29.03
C SER A 248 5.44 10.45 30.23
N THR A 249 4.22 10.99 30.16
CA THR A 249 3.12 10.70 31.11
C THR A 249 2.01 9.84 30.48
N ALA A 250 2.18 9.41 29.23
CA ALA A 250 1.20 8.61 28.52
C ALA A 250 1.15 7.17 29.06
N GLU A 251 -0.04 6.56 28.98
CA GLU A 251 -0.26 5.16 29.35
C GLU A 251 0.29 4.20 28.26
N LEU A 252 0.23 4.63 26.98
CA LEU A 252 0.69 3.85 25.85
C LEU A 252 1.76 4.61 25.06
N LEU A 253 2.95 4.03 24.98
CA LEU A 253 4.09 4.58 24.25
C LEU A 253 4.31 3.74 22.98
N ILE A 254 4.38 4.38 21.82
CA ILE A 254 4.54 3.67 20.55
C ILE A 254 5.78 4.19 19.83
N PHE A 255 6.73 3.29 19.58
CA PHE A 255 7.91 3.55 18.76
C PHE A 255 7.79 2.80 17.41
N GLY A 256 8.43 3.34 16.39
CA GLY A 256 8.37 2.79 15.03
C GLY A 256 9.06 1.44 14.86
N GLU A 257 8.92 0.89 13.65
CA GLU A 257 9.56 -0.35 13.20
C GLU A 257 11.10 -0.23 13.35
N ASN A 258 11.74 -1.31 13.82
CA ASN A 258 13.20 -1.40 14.01
C ASN A 258 13.82 -0.27 14.84
N ASN A 259 13.06 0.34 15.75
CA ASN A 259 13.61 1.36 16.63
C ASN A 259 14.44 0.77 17.77
N PHE A 260 14.17 -0.45 18.20
CA PHE A 260 15.00 -1.13 19.20
C PHE A 260 16.35 -1.49 18.58
N PRO A 261 17.48 -1.03 19.19
CA PRO A 261 18.79 -1.07 18.50
C PRO A 261 19.55 -2.38 18.64
N TYR A 262 19.01 -3.36 19.35
CA TYR A 262 19.61 -4.67 19.57
C TYR A 262 18.74 -5.79 19.05
N LEU A 263 19.26 -7.00 19.00
CA LEU A 263 18.44 -8.18 18.96
C LEU A 263 17.65 -8.27 20.26
N LEU A 264 16.40 -8.69 20.17
CA LEU A 264 15.54 -8.80 21.33
C LEU A 264 16.07 -9.94 22.22
N ASP A 265 16.66 -9.58 23.35
CA ASP A 265 17.10 -10.52 24.39
C ASP A 265 16.68 -10.04 25.79
N ASP A 266 16.92 -10.86 26.81
CA ASP A 266 16.43 -10.64 28.17
C ASP A 266 17.11 -9.46 28.89
N LEU A 267 18.36 -9.13 28.54
CA LEU A 267 19.13 -8.10 29.24
C LEU A 267 18.63 -6.69 28.88
N GLU A 268 18.52 -6.40 27.60
CA GLU A 268 18.06 -5.11 27.10
C GLU A 268 16.57 -4.89 27.38
N LEU A 269 15.78 -5.97 27.34
CA LEU A 269 14.37 -5.94 27.76
C LEU A 269 14.22 -5.55 29.22
N LYS A 270 15.11 -6.04 30.09
CA LYS A 270 15.09 -5.68 31.52
C LYS A 270 15.33 -4.19 31.70
N ILE A 271 16.30 -3.61 31.00
CA ILE A 271 16.58 -2.16 31.06
C ILE A 271 15.35 -1.34 30.68
N ILE A 272 14.64 -1.73 29.63
CA ILE A 272 13.40 -1.06 29.23
C ILE A 272 12.30 -1.23 30.26
N LYS A 273 12.10 -2.45 30.80
CA LYS A 273 11.10 -2.70 31.83
C LYS A 273 11.33 -1.85 33.08
N ASP A 274 12.58 -1.74 33.50
CA ASP A 274 12.98 -0.97 34.68
C ASP A 274 12.75 0.55 34.49
N SER A 275 12.64 1.01 33.22
CA SER A 275 12.35 2.41 32.87
C SER A 275 10.84 2.71 32.79
N LEU A 276 9.97 1.69 32.71
CA LEU A 276 8.53 1.88 32.59
C LEU A 276 7.89 2.22 33.95
N LYS A 277 6.90 3.13 33.94
CA LYS A 277 6.05 3.42 35.08
C LYS A 277 4.93 2.36 35.21
N GLU A 278 4.33 2.23 36.40
CA GLU A 278 3.32 1.18 36.68
C GLU A 278 2.17 1.09 35.65
N ASN A 279 1.74 2.24 35.11
CA ASN A 279 0.62 2.31 34.17
C ASN A 279 1.06 2.35 32.72
N GLN A 280 2.36 2.24 32.43
CA GLN A 280 2.86 2.38 31.08
C GLN A 280 2.96 1.03 30.37
N THR A 281 2.59 1.05 29.11
CA THR A 281 2.80 -0.03 28.15
C THR A 281 3.57 0.52 26.95
N LEU A 282 4.64 -0.16 26.56
CA LEU A 282 5.48 0.20 25.42
C LEU A 282 5.23 -0.74 24.24
N ILE A 283 5.01 -0.18 23.08
CA ILE A 283 5.03 -0.89 21.79
C ILE A 283 6.25 -0.42 21.02
N ILE A 284 7.11 -1.35 20.60
CA ILE A 284 8.32 -1.03 19.86
C ILE A 284 8.63 -2.09 18.79
N GLY A 285 9.11 -1.66 17.63
CA GLY A 285 9.62 -2.57 16.59
C GLY A 285 11.05 -3.02 16.91
N ALA A 286 11.30 -4.33 16.85
CA ALA A 286 12.57 -4.95 17.14
C ALA A 286 12.86 -6.15 16.23
N THR A 287 14.14 -6.45 16.02
CA THR A 287 14.56 -7.70 15.41
C THR A 287 14.69 -8.78 16.49
N ARG A 288 14.00 -9.90 16.33
CA ARG A 288 14.04 -11.05 17.20
C ARG A 288 14.77 -12.21 16.52
N TYR A 289 15.56 -12.95 17.28
CA TYR A 289 16.25 -14.14 16.79
C TYR A 289 15.85 -15.36 17.62
N GLU A 290 15.29 -16.38 16.97
CA GLU A 290 14.87 -17.63 17.62
C GLU A 290 14.93 -18.79 16.64
N ASN A 291 15.39 -19.94 17.10
CA ASN A 291 15.49 -21.17 16.28
C ASN A 291 16.24 -20.96 14.95
N ASN A 292 17.37 -20.26 14.98
CA ASN A 292 18.18 -19.89 13.79
C ASN A 292 17.44 -19.06 12.74
N LYS A 293 16.44 -18.28 13.16
CA LYS A 293 15.64 -17.43 12.26
C LYS A 293 15.54 -16.01 12.82
N TYR A 294 15.60 -15.04 11.92
CA TYR A 294 15.35 -13.64 12.23
C TYR A 294 13.87 -13.31 11.96
N TYR A 295 13.27 -12.52 12.85
CA TYR A 295 11.91 -12.03 12.73
C TYR A 295 11.88 -10.51 12.87
N ASN A 296 11.11 -9.84 12.02
CA ASN A 296 10.73 -8.45 12.21
C ASN A 296 9.50 -8.44 13.11
N SER A 297 9.65 -7.94 14.34
CA SER A 297 8.67 -8.13 15.40
C SER A 297 8.19 -6.79 15.96
N LEU A 298 6.89 -6.70 16.20
CA LEU A 298 6.30 -5.72 17.10
C LEU A 298 6.29 -6.32 18.49
N VAL A 299 6.91 -5.63 19.44
CA VAL A 299 7.04 -6.06 20.83
C VAL A 299 6.17 -5.17 21.70
N ASN A 300 5.33 -5.79 22.52
CA ASN A 300 4.52 -5.15 23.54
C ASN A 300 5.10 -5.48 24.91
N ILE A 301 5.50 -4.45 25.65
CA ILE A 301 6.23 -4.56 26.92
C ILE A 301 5.47 -3.80 27.99
N ASN A 302 5.15 -4.45 29.08
CA ASN A 302 4.73 -3.82 30.32
C ASN A 302 5.52 -4.41 31.51
N LEU A 303 5.31 -3.94 32.72
CA LEU A 303 6.06 -4.40 33.88
C LEU A 303 5.90 -5.91 34.17
N VAL A 304 4.77 -6.49 33.76
CA VAL A 304 4.43 -7.90 34.05
C VAL A 304 4.86 -8.78 32.87
N ASN A 305 4.45 -8.45 31.66
CA ASN A 305 4.53 -9.33 30.49
C ASN A 305 5.29 -8.68 29.33
N VAL A 306 5.92 -9.55 28.52
CA VAL A 306 6.40 -9.21 27.17
C VAL A 306 5.69 -10.12 26.19
N THR A 307 5.05 -9.53 25.19
CA THR A 307 4.43 -10.26 24.08
C THR A 307 4.93 -9.70 22.77
N TYR A 308 5.01 -10.53 21.74
CA TYR A 308 5.49 -10.08 20.43
C TYR A 308 4.61 -10.64 19.31
N PHE A 309 4.58 -9.90 18.23
CA PHE A 309 3.96 -10.28 16.97
C PHE A 309 4.99 -10.20 15.86
N ASP A 310 5.30 -11.33 15.25
CA ASP A 310 6.21 -11.41 14.11
C ASP A 310 5.47 -11.13 12.82
N LYS A 311 6.06 -10.29 11.97
CA LYS A 311 5.51 -9.90 10.69
C LYS A 311 5.22 -11.11 9.80
N LYS A 312 3.98 -11.18 9.27
CA LYS A 312 3.54 -12.32 8.44
C LYS A 312 3.80 -12.13 6.96
N ILE A 313 3.64 -10.91 6.45
CA ILE A 313 3.82 -10.58 5.04
C ILE A 313 5.09 -9.77 4.93
N LEU A 314 6.13 -10.42 4.42
CA LEU A 314 7.45 -9.81 4.28
C LEU A 314 7.57 -9.06 2.95
N VAL A 315 8.31 -7.96 2.97
CA VAL A 315 8.59 -7.14 1.78
C VAL A 315 9.72 -7.77 0.96
N PRO A 316 9.45 -8.19 -0.28
CA PRO A 316 10.51 -8.67 -1.17
C PRO A 316 11.57 -7.59 -1.38
N PHE A 317 12.84 -7.99 -1.46
CA PHE A 317 14.01 -7.11 -1.62
C PHE A 317 14.23 -6.10 -0.47
N GLY A 318 13.43 -6.16 0.59
CA GLY A 318 13.62 -5.36 1.79
C GLY A 318 13.85 -6.23 3.04
N GLU A 319 13.12 -7.33 3.14
CA GLU A 319 13.15 -8.22 4.31
C GLU A 319 13.58 -9.64 3.95
N PHE A 320 13.51 -10.00 2.68
CA PHE A 320 14.08 -11.22 2.13
C PHE A 320 14.46 -11.02 0.67
N LEU A 321 15.43 -11.80 0.20
CA LEU A 321 15.86 -11.78 -1.18
C LEU A 321 15.20 -12.94 -1.96
N PRO A 322 14.19 -12.67 -2.82
CA PRO A 322 13.66 -13.71 -3.69
C PRO A 322 14.77 -14.29 -4.57
N LEU A 323 14.77 -15.63 -4.75
CA LEU A 323 15.77 -16.33 -5.56
C LEU A 323 17.22 -15.98 -5.14
N ARG A 324 17.50 -15.94 -3.84
CA ARG A 324 18.78 -15.51 -3.25
C ARG A 324 19.99 -16.09 -3.95
N ASP A 325 19.97 -17.42 -4.23
CA ASP A 325 21.09 -18.11 -4.89
C ASP A 325 21.44 -17.55 -6.28
N SER A 326 20.48 -16.93 -6.97
CA SER A 326 20.64 -16.31 -8.29
C SER A 326 20.89 -14.80 -8.24
N LEU A 327 20.52 -14.16 -7.15
CA LEU A 327 20.55 -12.70 -6.98
C LEU A 327 21.51 -12.23 -5.88
N THR A 328 22.57 -13.01 -5.62
CA THR A 328 23.57 -12.72 -4.58
C THR A 328 24.18 -11.32 -4.68
N PHE A 329 24.27 -10.74 -5.87
CA PHE A 329 24.74 -9.36 -6.06
C PHE A 329 23.87 -8.29 -5.41
N LEU A 330 22.61 -8.61 -5.01
CA LEU A 330 21.71 -7.71 -4.29
C LEU A 330 21.84 -7.83 -2.76
N GLU A 331 22.66 -8.72 -2.23
CA GLU A 331 22.87 -8.87 -0.79
C GLU A 331 23.41 -7.61 -0.11
N SER A 332 24.15 -6.79 -0.85
CA SER A 332 24.60 -5.48 -0.37
C SER A 332 23.46 -4.51 -0.07
N ILE A 333 22.27 -4.74 -0.64
CA ILE A 333 21.08 -3.91 -0.46
C ILE A 333 20.14 -4.54 0.58
N VAL A 334 19.88 -5.86 0.44
CA VAL A 334 18.88 -6.59 1.24
C VAL A 334 19.46 -7.11 2.55
N GLY A 335 20.77 -7.28 2.62
CA GLY A 335 21.45 -7.94 3.73
C GLY A 335 21.67 -9.43 3.48
N GLN A 336 22.56 -10.02 4.31
CA GLN A 336 22.94 -11.43 4.18
C GLN A 336 21.90 -12.41 4.73
N ASN A 337 21.02 -11.95 5.63
CA ASN A 337 20.04 -12.79 6.31
C ASN A 337 18.63 -12.35 5.96
N ASP A 338 17.78 -13.32 5.65
CA ASP A 338 16.36 -13.07 5.42
C ASP A 338 15.58 -13.10 6.74
N TYR A 339 14.57 -12.24 6.84
CA TYR A 339 13.54 -12.41 7.86
C TYR A 339 12.64 -13.60 7.56
N SER A 340 12.13 -14.22 8.60
CA SER A 340 11.18 -15.33 8.54
C SER A 340 9.76 -14.87 8.83
N LYS A 341 8.78 -15.54 8.22
CA LYS A 341 7.36 -15.22 8.42
C LYS A 341 6.89 -15.63 9.80
N GLY A 342 6.17 -14.76 10.47
CA GLY A 342 5.50 -15.06 11.73
C GLY A 342 4.26 -15.94 11.58
N ASN A 343 3.95 -16.70 12.64
CA ASN A 343 2.79 -17.62 12.68
C ASN A 343 1.74 -17.23 13.75
N VAL A 344 2.00 -16.19 14.55
CA VAL A 344 1.14 -15.80 15.68
C VAL A 344 -0.14 -15.11 15.22
N GLU A 345 -1.22 -15.22 16.00
CA GLU A 345 -2.47 -14.49 15.75
C GLU A 345 -2.27 -12.97 15.76
N ARG A 346 -3.09 -12.26 14.98
CA ARG A 346 -2.96 -10.80 14.79
C ARG A 346 -3.56 -9.96 15.92
N ILE A 347 -3.99 -10.55 17.03
CA ILE A 347 -4.62 -9.80 18.12
C ILE A 347 -3.64 -9.73 19.27
N ILE A 348 -3.30 -8.52 19.68
CA ILE A 348 -2.48 -8.24 20.86
C ILE A 348 -3.36 -7.56 21.90
N ASN A 349 -3.39 -8.12 23.11
CA ASN A 349 -4.12 -7.57 24.24
C ASN A 349 -3.20 -6.63 25.02
N LEU A 350 -3.59 -5.34 25.13
CA LEU A 350 -2.90 -4.37 25.98
C LEU A 350 -3.39 -4.46 27.44
N SER A 351 -4.68 -4.73 27.61
CA SER A 351 -5.34 -4.96 28.90
C SER A 351 -6.57 -5.83 28.69
N ASP A 352 -7.25 -6.22 29.76
CA ASP A 352 -8.47 -7.05 29.70
C ASP A 352 -9.58 -6.50 28.78
N ASN A 353 -9.56 -5.20 28.48
CA ASN A 353 -10.61 -4.54 27.71
C ASN A 353 -10.09 -3.85 26.43
N ILE A 354 -8.80 -3.94 26.12
CA ILE A 354 -8.20 -3.23 24.99
C ILE A 354 -7.29 -4.18 24.23
N SER A 355 -7.65 -4.40 22.97
CA SER A 355 -6.88 -5.20 22.03
C SER A 355 -6.65 -4.41 20.76
N PHE A 356 -5.56 -4.68 20.06
CA PHE A 356 -5.31 -4.11 18.74
C PHE A 356 -4.81 -5.18 17.76
N ILE A 357 -4.95 -4.87 16.49
CA ILE A 357 -4.44 -5.70 15.39
C ILE A 357 -3.23 -4.98 14.83
N PRO A 358 -2.02 -5.53 14.95
CA PRO A 358 -0.84 -4.93 14.33
C PRO A 358 -0.93 -5.04 12.80
N VAL A 359 -0.60 -3.93 12.13
CA VAL A 359 -0.49 -3.86 10.67
C VAL A 359 0.94 -3.45 10.36
N ILE A 360 1.79 -4.46 10.13
CA ILE A 360 3.20 -4.30 9.76
C ILE A 360 3.54 -5.20 8.58
#